data_df02db96de959507f535ab658057fabd
#
_entry.id   df02db96de959507f535ab658057fabd
#
_cell.length_a   1.000
_cell.length_b   1.000
_cell.length_c   1.000
_cell.angle_alpha   90.00
_cell.angle_beta   90.00
_cell.angle_gamma   90.00
#
_symmetry.space_group_name_H-M   'P 1'
#
loop_
_entity.id
_entity.type
_entity.pdbx_description
1 polymer ?
#
loop_
_entity_poly.entity_id
_entity_poly.type
_entity_poly.pdbx_seq_one_letter_code
_entity_poly.pdbx_strand_id
1 'polypeptide(L)'
;IRYTMDGTEPGPQSPVYEKPFVLSGGGTVKAASEGNGRKSSVTARVVPVPSRDWKVIGGERAASAPELAFDGDSGTLWHTHAPQGEIAPPQALDIDMGRAVNVAAVLYAPRADSAKGTIDQYAVYFSEDGREWGAPAAEGEFSNIRANPVLQRIDLKTPVKARYLRFVGRRVLEGSHVVIAELGVLEK
;
A
#
# COMPACT_ATOMS: atom_id res chain seq x y z
N ILE A 1 27.63 6.99 -1.09
CA ILE A 1 26.29 6.73 -1.63
C ILE A 1 25.55 8.06 -1.70
N ARG A 2 25.00 8.39 -2.88
CA ARG A 2 24.05 9.51 -3.06
C ARG A 2 22.63 8.96 -3.16
N TYR A 3 21.65 9.73 -2.67
CA TYR A 3 20.26 9.28 -2.66
C TYR A 3 19.29 10.43 -2.94
N THR A 4 18.07 10.05 -3.34
CA THR A 4 16.87 10.92 -3.42
C THR A 4 15.73 10.26 -2.66
N MET A 5 14.71 11.03 -2.25
CA MET A 5 13.53 10.52 -1.51
C MET A 5 12.22 10.71 -2.31
N ASP A 6 12.30 11.37 -3.43
CA ASP A 6 11.19 11.73 -4.32
C ASP A 6 11.10 10.87 -5.59
N GLY A 7 11.98 9.86 -5.70
CA GLY A 7 12.05 8.96 -6.86
C GLY A 7 12.81 9.52 -8.06
N THR A 8 13.39 10.71 -7.97
CA THR A 8 14.31 11.21 -9.00
C THR A 8 15.63 10.43 -8.99
N GLU A 9 16.38 10.46 -10.12
CA GLU A 9 17.67 9.79 -10.21
C GLU A 9 18.72 10.51 -9.36
N PRO A 10 19.49 9.80 -8.49
CA PRO A 10 20.60 10.40 -7.76
C PRO A 10 21.68 10.95 -8.72
N GLY A 11 22.04 12.20 -8.52
CA GLY A 11 23.07 12.92 -9.31
C GLY A 11 24.16 13.55 -8.43
N PRO A 12 25.11 14.27 -9.03
CA PRO A 12 26.24 14.89 -8.30
C PRO A 12 25.81 15.86 -7.20
N GLN A 13 24.62 16.46 -7.33
CA GLN A 13 24.07 17.41 -6.35
C GLN A 13 23.15 16.75 -5.30
N SER A 14 22.85 15.44 -5.45
CA SER A 14 22.01 14.73 -4.50
C SER A 14 22.72 14.55 -3.15
N PRO A 15 21.98 14.52 -2.03
CA PRO A 15 22.52 14.28 -0.70
C PRO A 15 23.40 13.04 -0.63
N VAL A 16 24.45 13.11 0.20
CA VAL A 16 25.30 11.97 0.53
C VAL A 16 24.71 11.28 1.76
N TYR A 17 24.62 9.95 1.72
CA TYR A 17 24.17 9.16 2.86
C TYR A 17 25.28 9.07 3.92
N GLU A 18 25.02 9.59 5.10
CA GLU A 18 25.95 9.60 6.24
C GLU A 18 25.43 8.76 7.42
N LYS A 19 24.12 8.79 7.66
CA LYS A 19 23.49 8.10 8.80
C LYS A 19 22.03 7.75 8.50
N PRO A 20 21.43 6.79 9.23
CA PRO A 20 20.02 6.48 9.12
C PRO A 20 19.13 7.71 9.36
N PHE A 21 18.05 7.82 8.59
CA PHE A 21 17.05 8.88 8.72
C PHE A 21 15.63 8.29 8.64
N VAL A 22 14.66 9.03 9.19
CA VAL A 22 13.24 8.65 9.15
C VAL A 22 12.58 9.30 7.95
N LEU A 23 11.90 8.50 7.15
CA LEU A 23 11.07 8.95 6.02
C LEU A 23 9.61 9.02 6.48
N SER A 24 9.22 10.11 7.15
CA SER A 24 7.91 10.24 7.80
C SER A 24 6.73 10.36 6.83
N GLY A 25 6.95 10.86 5.62
CA GLY A 25 5.92 11.00 4.58
C GLY A 25 5.85 9.82 3.61
N GLY A 26 6.72 8.80 3.79
CA GLY A 26 6.90 7.79 2.76
C GLY A 26 7.57 8.36 1.50
N GLY A 27 7.62 7.58 0.42
CA GLY A 27 8.19 8.03 -0.85
C GLY A 27 8.93 6.92 -1.60
N THR A 28 9.57 7.30 -2.69
CA THR A 28 10.45 6.40 -3.44
C THR A 28 11.91 6.82 -3.22
N VAL A 29 12.61 6.04 -2.41
CA VAL A 29 14.05 6.25 -2.21
C VAL A 29 14.80 5.61 -3.35
N LYS A 30 15.65 6.40 -4.02
CA LYS A 30 16.63 5.88 -4.98
C LYS A 30 18.03 6.17 -4.47
N ALA A 31 18.94 5.21 -4.65
CA ALA A 31 20.32 5.33 -4.22
C ALA A 31 21.30 4.77 -5.26
N ALA A 32 22.46 5.40 -5.38
CA ALA A 32 23.57 4.93 -6.17
C ALA A 32 24.90 5.25 -5.47
N SER A 33 25.90 4.40 -5.63
CA SER A 33 27.27 4.71 -5.24
C SER A 33 28.04 5.32 -6.41
N GLU A 34 28.93 6.24 -6.10
CA GLU A 34 29.85 6.83 -7.06
C GLU A 34 31.25 6.81 -6.46
N GLY A 35 32.23 6.38 -7.24
CA GLY A 35 33.63 6.33 -6.82
C GLY A 35 34.52 5.99 -7.99
N ASN A 36 35.74 6.56 -8.01
CA ASN A 36 36.75 6.34 -9.05
C ASN A 36 36.24 6.54 -10.50
N GLY A 37 35.35 7.54 -10.71
CA GLY A 37 34.78 7.84 -12.02
C GLY A 37 33.71 6.82 -12.48
N ARG A 38 33.28 5.89 -11.61
CA ARG A 38 32.26 4.90 -11.92
C ARG A 38 31.01 5.12 -11.04
N LYS A 39 29.84 4.93 -11.61
CA LYS A 39 28.55 4.95 -10.91
C LYS A 39 27.95 3.55 -10.92
N SER A 40 27.39 3.09 -9.78
CA SER A 40 26.65 1.83 -9.72
C SER A 40 25.31 1.95 -10.46
N SER A 41 24.64 0.82 -10.69
CA SER A 41 23.21 0.84 -10.97
C SER A 41 22.46 1.53 -9.82
N VAL A 42 21.31 2.13 -10.15
CA VAL A 42 20.43 2.74 -9.16
C VAL A 42 19.57 1.65 -8.53
N THR A 43 19.56 1.62 -7.19
CA THR A 43 18.60 0.81 -6.44
C THR A 43 17.44 1.70 -6.03
N ALA A 44 16.20 1.24 -6.23
CA ALA A 44 15.00 1.94 -5.85
C ALA A 44 14.18 1.13 -4.84
N ARG A 45 13.61 1.82 -3.83
CA ARG A 45 12.68 1.23 -2.87
C ARG A 45 11.52 2.18 -2.60
N VAL A 46 10.30 1.67 -2.72
CA VAL A 46 9.09 2.37 -2.28
C VAL A 46 8.94 2.15 -0.77
N VAL A 47 8.76 3.24 -0.04
CA VAL A 47 8.57 3.26 1.42
C VAL A 47 7.22 3.92 1.69
N PRO A 48 6.24 3.22 2.26
CA PRO A 48 4.95 3.81 2.60
C PRO A 48 5.06 4.80 3.78
N VAL A 49 4.01 5.59 3.96
CA VAL A 49 3.79 6.34 5.21
C VAL A 49 3.78 5.36 6.38
N PRO A 50 4.47 5.65 7.50
CA PRO A 50 4.46 4.76 8.67
C PRO A 50 3.04 4.50 9.19
N SER A 51 2.71 3.22 9.38
CA SER A 51 1.37 2.73 9.76
C SER A 51 1.17 2.47 11.26
N ARG A 52 2.17 2.75 12.11
CA ARG A 52 2.15 2.44 13.56
C ARG A 52 0.95 3.02 14.33
N ASP A 53 0.38 4.14 13.85
CA ASP A 53 -0.76 4.81 14.47
C ASP A 53 -2.09 4.48 13.76
N TRP A 54 -2.04 3.58 12.77
CA TRP A 54 -3.22 3.18 12.03
C TRP A 54 -4.11 2.24 12.84
N LYS A 55 -5.42 2.32 12.60
CA LYS A 55 -6.40 1.48 13.26
C LYS A 55 -7.47 1.07 12.27
N VAL A 56 -7.92 -0.17 12.35
CA VAL A 56 -9.12 -0.60 11.64
C VAL A 56 -10.35 -0.11 12.37
N ILE A 57 -11.24 0.55 11.65
CA ILE A 57 -12.48 1.15 12.19
C ILE A 57 -13.73 0.49 11.63
N GLY A 58 -13.61 -0.32 10.58
CA GLY A 58 -14.71 -1.01 9.94
C GLY A 58 -14.21 -1.94 8.83
N GLY A 59 -15.17 -2.54 8.17
CA GLY A 59 -14.94 -3.52 7.13
C GLY A 59 -15.56 -4.87 7.49
N GLU A 60 -15.28 -5.87 6.65
CA GLU A 60 -15.81 -7.20 6.84
C GLU A 60 -15.16 -7.90 8.05
N ARG A 61 -15.92 -8.81 8.67
CA ARG A 61 -15.37 -9.65 9.73
C ARG A 61 -14.21 -10.49 9.22
N ALA A 62 -13.02 -10.22 9.77
CA ALA A 62 -11.82 -10.98 9.47
C ALA A 62 -11.63 -12.12 10.47
N ALA A 63 -11.02 -13.22 10.03
CA ALA A 63 -10.57 -14.30 10.91
C ALA A 63 -9.16 -14.02 11.46
N SER A 64 -8.45 -13.06 10.90
CA SER A 64 -7.12 -12.61 11.34
C SER A 64 -7.18 -11.24 12.00
N ALA A 65 -6.14 -10.90 12.78
CA ALA A 65 -6.00 -9.56 13.33
C ALA A 65 -5.91 -8.53 12.19
N PRO A 66 -6.72 -7.46 12.23
CA PRO A 66 -6.81 -6.53 11.10
C PRO A 66 -5.52 -5.74 10.86
N GLU A 67 -4.68 -5.57 11.87
CA GLU A 67 -3.40 -4.89 11.79
C GLU A 67 -2.39 -5.60 10.87
N LEU A 68 -2.56 -6.91 10.63
CA LEU A 68 -1.73 -7.69 9.70
C LEU A 68 -1.79 -7.17 8.26
N ALA A 69 -2.78 -6.33 7.92
CA ALA A 69 -2.85 -5.68 6.62
C ALA A 69 -1.86 -4.53 6.44
N PHE A 70 -1.18 -4.06 7.52
CA PHE A 70 -0.27 -2.90 7.47
C PHE A 70 0.79 -2.93 8.57
N ASP A 71 1.24 -4.12 8.99
CA ASP A 71 2.26 -4.30 10.04
C ASP A 71 3.70 -4.16 9.54
N GLY A 72 3.92 -4.03 8.23
CA GLY A 72 5.21 -3.92 7.59
C GLY A 72 5.86 -5.27 7.27
N ASP A 73 5.15 -6.38 7.47
CA ASP A 73 5.60 -7.74 7.16
C ASP A 73 4.70 -8.40 6.11
N SER A 74 5.14 -8.42 4.87
CA SER A 74 4.41 -9.08 3.76
C SER A 74 4.29 -10.61 3.90
N GLY A 75 4.91 -11.20 4.92
CA GLY A 75 4.74 -12.62 5.29
C GLY A 75 3.50 -12.88 6.14
N THR A 76 2.92 -11.85 6.76
CA THR A 76 1.65 -11.92 7.49
C THR A 76 0.49 -11.60 6.57
N LEU A 77 -0.72 -12.08 6.91
CA LEU A 77 -1.88 -11.94 6.03
C LEU A 77 -3.13 -11.56 6.83
N TRP A 78 -3.74 -10.46 6.44
CA TRP A 78 -5.14 -10.20 6.77
C TRP A 78 -6.05 -10.89 5.77
N HIS A 79 -7.14 -11.51 6.24
CA HIS A 79 -8.11 -12.16 5.36
C HIS A 79 -9.53 -12.17 5.96
N THR A 80 -10.51 -12.14 5.08
CA THR A 80 -11.95 -12.15 5.42
C THR A 80 -12.52 -13.56 5.57
N HIS A 81 -11.72 -14.61 5.42
CA HIS A 81 -12.18 -15.98 5.64
C HIS A 81 -12.60 -16.18 7.09
N ALA A 82 -13.83 -16.59 7.31
CA ALA A 82 -14.39 -16.82 8.65
C ALA A 82 -14.87 -18.26 8.79
N PRO A 83 -14.76 -18.87 10.00
CA PRO A 83 -15.25 -20.23 10.25
C PRO A 83 -16.74 -20.41 10.01
N GLN A 84 -17.53 -19.33 10.04
CA GLN A 84 -18.99 -19.33 9.86
C GLN A 84 -19.42 -19.31 8.38
N GLY A 85 -18.48 -19.37 7.44
CA GLY A 85 -18.72 -19.34 6.00
C GLY A 85 -17.98 -18.21 5.30
N GLU A 86 -17.79 -18.38 4.00
CA GLU A 86 -17.14 -17.40 3.15
C GLU A 86 -18.14 -16.34 2.71
N ILE A 87 -17.76 -15.09 2.83
CA ILE A 87 -18.51 -13.95 2.30
C ILE A 87 -17.83 -13.57 0.99
N ALA A 88 -18.58 -13.66 -0.12
CA ALA A 88 -18.05 -13.31 -1.43
C ALA A 88 -17.76 -11.79 -1.53
N PRO A 89 -16.75 -11.37 -2.31
CA PRO A 89 -16.56 -9.95 -2.65
C PRO A 89 -17.84 -9.32 -3.25
N PRO A 90 -18.04 -8.00 -3.06
CA PRO A 90 -17.07 -7.01 -2.60
C PRO A 90 -16.90 -7.00 -1.07
N GLN A 91 -15.66 -6.87 -0.62
CA GLN A 91 -15.31 -6.80 0.79
C GLN A 91 -14.34 -5.63 1.05
N ALA A 92 -14.52 -4.95 2.17
CA ALA A 92 -13.80 -3.73 2.49
C ALA A 92 -12.96 -3.86 3.75
N LEU A 93 -11.90 -3.04 3.82
CA LEU A 93 -11.13 -2.74 5.02
C LEU A 93 -11.09 -1.23 5.20
N ASP A 94 -11.62 -0.74 6.32
CA ASP A 94 -11.69 0.67 6.67
C ASP A 94 -10.62 1.01 7.72
N ILE A 95 -9.78 1.97 7.41
CA ILE A 95 -8.60 2.34 8.18
C ILE A 95 -8.66 3.81 8.60
N ASP A 96 -8.48 4.09 9.89
CA ASP A 96 -8.08 5.40 10.39
C ASP A 96 -6.54 5.48 10.36
N MET A 97 -5.99 6.36 9.53
CA MET A 97 -4.54 6.56 9.41
C MET A 97 -3.94 7.38 10.57
N GLY A 98 -4.73 7.69 11.62
CA GLY A 98 -4.30 8.42 12.80
C GLY A 98 -4.14 9.94 12.59
N ARG A 99 -3.87 10.36 11.36
CA ARG A 99 -3.76 11.77 10.95
C ARG A 99 -4.26 11.98 9.53
N ALA A 100 -4.53 13.22 9.16
CA ALA A 100 -4.75 13.55 7.76
C ALA A 100 -3.44 13.42 6.97
N VAL A 101 -3.50 12.72 5.83
CA VAL A 101 -2.40 12.49 4.89
C VAL A 101 -2.81 13.04 3.53
N ASN A 102 -1.90 13.72 2.82
CA ASN A 102 -2.13 14.12 1.45
C ASN A 102 -1.75 12.97 0.50
N VAL A 103 -2.65 11.99 0.34
CA VAL A 103 -2.38 10.73 -0.34
C VAL A 103 -2.22 10.95 -1.85
N ALA A 104 -1.09 10.53 -2.40
CA ALA A 104 -0.81 10.52 -3.84
C ALA A 104 -0.99 9.13 -4.47
N ALA A 105 -0.77 8.07 -3.71
CA ALA A 105 -0.96 6.69 -4.17
C ALA A 105 -1.30 5.76 -3.01
N VAL A 106 -2.00 4.66 -3.33
CA VAL A 106 -2.22 3.53 -2.43
C VAL A 106 -1.36 2.36 -2.89
N LEU A 107 -0.80 1.64 -1.93
CA LEU A 107 0.01 0.44 -2.16
C LEU A 107 -0.77 -0.78 -1.70
N TYR A 108 -0.81 -1.82 -2.52
CA TYR A 108 -1.38 -3.13 -2.20
C TYR A 108 -0.38 -4.22 -2.48
N ALA A 109 0.00 -4.98 -1.48
CA ALA A 109 0.77 -6.21 -1.66
C ALA A 109 -0.18 -7.41 -1.57
N PRO A 110 -0.30 -8.22 -2.64
CA PRO A 110 -0.99 -9.49 -2.58
C PRO A 110 -0.15 -10.51 -1.81
N ARG A 111 -0.77 -11.59 -1.37
CA ARG A 111 -0.01 -12.76 -0.95
C ARG A 111 0.84 -13.31 -2.11
N ALA A 112 2.04 -13.80 -1.80
CA ALA A 112 2.99 -14.27 -2.81
C ALA A 112 2.89 -15.79 -3.09
N ASP A 113 2.25 -16.55 -2.20
CA ASP A 113 2.26 -18.01 -2.18
C ASP A 113 1.03 -18.66 -2.84
N SER A 114 0.00 -17.89 -3.16
CA SER A 114 -1.28 -18.40 -3.70
C SER A 114 -2.09 -17.30 -4.39
N ALA A 115 -2.89 -17.69 -5.39
CA ALA A 115 -3.88 -16.81 -6.01
C ALA A 115 -5.20 -16.69 -5.20
N LYS A 116 -5.39 -17.54 -4.15
CA LYS A 116 -6.63 -17.53 -3.35
C LYS A 116 -6.74 -16.24 -2.54
N GLY A 117 -7.83 -15.53 -2.75
CA GLY A 117 -8.11 -14.27 -2.07
C GLY A 117 -7.33 -13.05 -2.62
N THR A 118 -6.45 -13.25 -3.61
CA THR A 118 -5.75 -12.14 -4.26
C THR A 118 -6.74 -11.25 -4.99
N ILE A 119 -6.79 -9.98 -4.61
CA ILE A 119 -7.67 -8.99 -5.23
C ILE A 119 -7.15 -8.69 -6.63
N ASP A 120 -8.00 -8.80 -7.64
CA ASP A 120 -7.71 -8.37 -9.01
C ASP A 120 -8.53 -7.16 -9.44
N GLN A 121 -9.75 -6.96 -8.88
CA GLN A 121 -10.50 -5.72 -9.07
C GLN A 121 -10.69 -5.01 -7.73
N TYR A 122 -10.42 -3.72 -7.71
CA TYR A 122 -10.41 -2.90 -6.50
C TYR A 122 -11.17 -1.59 -6.66
N ALA A 123 -11.49 -0.99 -5.51
CA ALA A 123 -11.86 0.42 -5.40
C ALA A 123 -11.25 1.01 -4.12
N VAL A 124 -10.87 2.28 -4.21
CA VAL A 124 -10.26 3.05 -3.10
C VAL A 124 -11.14 4.26 -2.82
N TYR A 125 -11.47 4.44 -1.57
CA TYR A 125 -12.23 5.59 -1.11
C TYR A 125 -11.47 6.29 0.01
N PHE A 126 -11.72 7.58 0.15
CA PHE A 126 -11.20 8.39 1.25
C PHE A 126 -12.33 9.14 1.94
N SER A 127 -12.11 9.42 3.22
CA SER A 127 -13.04 10.20 4.04
C SER A 127 -12.27 11.11 5.00
N GLU A 128 -12.85 12.24 5.36
CA GLU A 128 -12.33 13.13 6.40
C GLU A 128 -12.86 12.74 7.78
N ASP A 129 -14.04 12.13 7.87
CA ASP A 129 -14.76 11.82 9.11
C ASP A 129 -14.95 10.32 9.37
N GLY A 130 -14.58 9.45 8.41
CA GLY A 130 -14.74 8.00 8.49
C GLY A 130 -16.18 7.50 8.33
N ARG A 131 -17.10 8.36 7.92
CA ARG A 131 -18.53 8.04 7.75
C ARG A 131 -18.99 8.23 6.32
N GLU A 132 -18.70 9.38 5.73
CA GLU A 132 -19.04 9.70 4.36
C GLU A 132 -17.85 9.41 3.44
N TRP A 133 -18.04 8.53 2.47
CA TRP A 133 -16.97 8.02 1.61
C TRP A 133 -17.02 8.57 0.18
N GLY A 134 -18.13 9.13 -0.26
CA GLY A 134 -18.30 9.68 -1.60
C GLY A 134 -18.07 8.69 -2.73
N ALA A 135 -17.62 9.20 -3.88
CA ALA A 135 -17.22 8.38 -5.02
C ALA A 135 -15.81 7.79 -4.82
N PRO A 136 -15.47 6.66 -5.49
CA PRO A 136 -14.13 6.10 -5.41
C PRO A 136 -13.10 7.10 -5.99
N ALA A 137 -12.01 7.31 -5.26
CA ALA A 137 -10.88 8.13 -5.71
C ALA A 137 -10.05 7.39 -6.78
N ALA A 138 -10.05 6.05 -6.73
CA ALA A 138 -9.50 5.19 -7.75
C ALA A 138 -10.24 3.86 -7.76
N GLU A 139 -10.39 3.28 -8.95
CA GLU A 139 -10.88 1.92 -9.13
C GLU A 139 -10.26 1.33 -10.39
N GLY A 140 -10.14 0.01 -10.44
CA GLY A 140 -9.52 -0.65 -11.58
C GLY A 140 -9.31 -2.15 -11.39
N GLU A 141 -8.51 -2.68 -12.29
CA GLU A 141 -8.10 -4.08 -12.33
C GLU A 141 -6.58 -4.20 -12.46
N PHE A 142 -5.98 -5.15 -11.74
CA PHE A 142 -4.56 -5.46 -11.85
C PHE A 142 -4.33 -6.47 -12.96
N SER A 143 -3.79 -6.04 -14.08
CA SER A 143 -3.72 -6.81 -15.34
C SER A 143 -2.83 -8.05 -15.28
N ASN A 144 -1.87 -8.13 -14.36
CA ASN A 144 -0.88 -9.22 -14.33
C ASN A 144 -0.61 -9.78 -12.93
N ILE A 145 -1.48 -9.51 -11.96
CA ILE A 145 -1.23 -9.86 -10.55
C ILE A 145 -1.16 -11.37 -10.30
N ARG A 146 -1.81 -12.19 -11.15
CA ARG A 146 -1.73 -13.65 -11.06
C ARG A 146 -0.31 -14.17 -11.37
N ALA A 147 0.30 -13.66 -12.42
CA ALA A 147 1.62 -14.12 -12.87
C ALA A 147 2.77 -13.40 -12.13
N ASN A 148 2.49 -12.21 -11.61
CA ASN A 148 3.48 -11.39 -10.91
C ASN A 148 2.86 -10.76 -9.65
N PRO A 149 2.75 -11.49 -8.54
CA PRO A 149 2.14 -11.03 -7.29
C PRO A 149 3.09 -10.13 -6.49
N VAL A 150 3.52 -9.02 -7.10
CA VAL A 150 4.37 -8.01 -6.46
C VAL A 150 3.54 -6.87 -5.91
N LEU A 151 4.16 -5.99 -5.13
CA LEU A 151 3.56 -4.76 -4.65
C LEU A 151 2.95 -3.96 -5.81
N GLN A 152 1.66 -3.72 -5.74
CA GLN A 152 0.90 -2.91 -6.68
C GLN A 152 0.84 -1.47 -6.20
N ARG A 153 0.96 -0.53 -7.13
CA ARG A 153 0.82 0.90 -6.87
C ARG A 153 -0.40 1.43 -7.62
N ILE A 154 -1.28 2.09 -6.89
CA ILE A 154 -2.50 2.72 -7.39
C ILE A 154 -2.30 4.22 -7.29
N ASP A 155 -1.91 4.86 -8.37
CA ASP A 155 -1.75 6.32 -8.41
C ASP A 155 -3.12 7.01 -8.47
N LEU A 156 -3.30 8.03 -7.64
CA LEU A 156 -4.49 8.88 -7.69
C LEU A 156 -4.33 9.94 -8.77
N LYS A 157 -5.39 10.24 -9.51
CA LYS A 157 -5.39 11.32 -10.54
C LYS A 157 -5.00 12.67 -9.95
N THR A 158 -5.47 12.95 -8.75
CA THR A 158 -5.10 14.10 -7.93
C THR A 158 -4.91 13.63 -6.49
N PRO A 159 -3.90 14.13 -5.76
CA PRO A 159 -3.75 13.81 -4.36
C PRO A 159 -4.98 14.17 -3.55
N VAL A 160 -5.34 13.32 -2.60
CA VAL A 160 -6.51 13.49 -1.73
C VAL A 160 -6.04 13.65 -0.29
N LYS A 161 -6.42 14.77 0.34
CA LYS A 161 -6.19 14.98 1.77
C LYS A 161 -7.29 14.28 2.56
N ALA A 162 -6.93 13.24 3.31
CA ALA A 162 -7.88 12.46 4.10
C ALA A 162 -7.21 11.82 5.31
N ARG A 163 -8.01 11.50 6.32
CA ARG A 163 -7.59 10.72 7.49
C ARG A 163 -7.99 9.25 7.36
N TYR A 164 -9.08 8.97 6.63
CA TYR A 164 -9.64 7.63 6.56
C TYR A 164 -9.51 7.07 5.14
N LEU A 165 -9.12 5.81 5.06
CA LEU A 165 -8.98 5.03 3.84
C LEU A 165 -9.94 3.83 3.90
N ARG A 166 -10.70 3.60 2.83
CA ARG A 166 -11.42 2.34 2.58
C ARG A 166 -10.83 1.69 1.35
N PHE A 167 -10.33 0.48 1.51
CA PHE A 167 -9.87 -0.37 0.42
C PHE A 167 -10.86 -1.50 0.20
N VAL A 168 -11.38 -1.61 -1.01
CA VAL A 168 -12.40 -2.60 -1.38
C VAL A 168 -11.83 -3.59 -2.38
N GLY A 169 -11.80 -4.86 -2.03
CA GLY A 169 -11.63 -5.96 -2.97
C GLY A 169 -12.97 -6.27 -3.63
N ARG A 170 -13.15 -5.86 -4.88
CA ARG A 170 -14.38 -6.08 -5.64
C ARG A 170 -14.46 -7.47 -6.23
N ARG A 171 -13.33 -8.05 -6.60
CA ARG A 171 -13.18 -9.40 -7.13
C ARG A 171 -11.82 -9.96 -6.70
N VAL A 172 -11.76 -11.28 -6.58
CA VAL A 172 -10.54 -12.03 -6.32
C VAL A 172 -10.27 -13.03 -7.43
N LEU A 173 -9.01 -13.40 -7.62
CA LEU A 173 -8.59 -14.36 -8.64
C LEU A 173 -9.14 -15.77 -8.39
N GLU A 174 -9.14 -16.20 -7.14
CA GLU A 174 -9.60 -17.54 -6.71
C GLU A 174 -10.20 -17.47 -5.29
N GLY A 175 -11.18 -18.33 -5.04
CA GLY A 175 -11.88 -18.38 -3.75
C GLY A 175 -12.96 -17.32 -3.61
N SER A 176 -13.43 -17.12 -2.38
CA SER A 176 -14.55 -16.24 -2.04
C SER A 176 -14.23 -15.27 -0.91
N HIS A 177 -12.96 -15.14 -0.51
CA HIS A 177 -12.51 -14.24 0.55
C HIS A 177 -11.40 -13.33 0.02
N VAL A 178 -11.27 -12.17 0.61
CA VAL A 178 -10.18 -11.21 0.30
C VAL A 178 -8.97 -11.49 1.18
N VAL A 179 -7.78 -11.40 0.61
CA VAL A 179 -6.48 -11.46 1.32
C VAL A 179 -5.65 -10.23 1.00
N ILE A 180 -5.08 -9.63 2.03
CA ILE A 180 -4.15 -8.51 1.94
C ILE A 180 -2.90 -8.88 2.73
N ALA A 181 -1.72 -8.88 2.09
CA ALA A 181 -0.46 -8.99 2.79
C ALA A 181 -0.02 -7.63 3.34
N GLU A 182 -0.12 -6.57 2.52
CA GLU A 182 0.19 -5.22 2.97
C GLU A 182 -0.65 -4.17 2.25
N LEU A 183 -1.10 -3.16 3.01
CA LEU A 183 -1.62 -1.89 2.51
C LEU A 183 -0.73 -0.75 2.99
N GLY A 184 -0.55 0.24 2.13
CA GLY A 184 0.17 1.45 2.47
C GLY A 184 -0.31 2.63 1.65
N VAL A 185 0.14 3.83 1.99
CA VAL A 185 -0.08 5.03 1.19
C VAL A 185 1.23 5.76 0.98
N LEU A 186 1.31 6.51 -0.12
CA LEU A 186 2.37 7.48 -0.37
C LEU A 186 1.80 8.88 -0.24
N GLU A 187 2.47 9.70 0.51
CA GLU A 187 2.15 11.12 0.67
C GLU A 187 2.83 11.94 -0.44
N LYS A 188 2.18 13.01 -0.90
CA LYS A 188 2.75 13.96 -1.85
C LYS A 188 3.57 15.02 -1.13
#